data_30ca92e4530f02c2c8afb0e9c2941b97
#
_entry.id   30ca92e4530f02c2c8afb0e9c2941b97
#
_cell.length_a   1.000
_cell.length_b   1.000
_cell.length_c   1.000
_cell.angle_alpha   90.00
_cell.angle_beta   90.00
_cell.angle_gamma   90.00
#
_symmetry.space_group_name_H-M   'P 1'
#
loop_
_entity.id
_entity.type
_entity.pdbx_description
1 polymer ?
#
loop_
_entity_poly.entity_id
_entity_poly.type
_entity_poly.pdbx_seq_one_letter_code
_entity_poly.pdbx_strand_id
1 'polypeptide(L)'
;MIYGLTVGLLAAVLVFGVESHGARSWFEIGGIRIQPAEFGKFATCLAIANVMSRHGFKIMRFSSLALIGLLLAIPAGLIVLQNDTGSALVYSSFILVMYREGLHGSLLLLCFIAIAIFIFTLIYPPIVVLSLIIAGTLIAFLYYRQNKQEFYRIIIFLVSCFLFLLFLKWLFEFNIGNERLLLYAYLSTGLIGIYFIYKRKMKHILLVLLASWVCIGATVGVDYAFEKLQPHQKDRINNLLGIETDLTGAGYNVNQSKIAIGSGGLLGKGFLQGTQTKFNFVPEQSTDFIFCTVGEEWGFVGSAILIGLLMAFILRIIYLAERQRSDFSRIYGYGGASILFFHVAINIGMTIGMAPVIGIPLPFFSYGGSSLWAFTILIFIFLRLDANRLQVFS
;
A
#
# COMPACT_ATOMS: atom_id res chain seq x y z
N MET A 1 27.51 -3.22 3.58
CA MET A 1 28.10 -1.93 3.95
C MET A 1 27.14 -0.77 3.68
N ILE A 2 26.73 -0.48 2.43
CA ILE A 2 25.81 0.65 2.09
C ILE A 2 24.49 0.60 2.89
N TYR A 3 23.82 -0.56 2.96
CA TYR A 3 22.59 -0.74 3.74
C TYR A 3 22.79 -0.40 5.23
N GLY A 4 23.86 -0.89 5.86
CA GLY A 4 24.14 -0.59 7.26
C GLY A 4 24.40 0.90 7.50
N LEU A 5 25.08 1.58 6.57
CA LEU A 5 25.31 3.01 6.63
C LEU A 5 24.00 3.79 6.53
N THR A 6 23.12 3.43 5.60
CA THR A 6 21.83 4.13 5.46
C THR A 6 20.89 3.88 6.63
N VAL A 7 20.87 2.66 7.21
CA VAL A 7 20.13 2.38 8.45
C VAL A 7 20.70 3.21 9.62
N GLY A 8 22.02 3.35 9.71
CA GLY A 8 22.66 4.21 10.70
C GLY A 8 22.27 5.69 10.53
N LEU A 9 22.20 6.19 9.28
CA LEU A 9 21.73 7.54 9.01
C LEU A 9 20.24 7.72 9.34
N LEU A 10 19.40 6.74 9.06
CA LEU A 10 17.99 6.74 9.45
C LEU A 10 17.80 6.79 10.97
N ALA A 11 18.64 6.06 11.72
CA ALA A 11 18.62 6.11 13.18
C ALA A 11 19.16 7.46 13.70
N ALA A 12 20.22 7.99 13.08
CA ALA A 12 20.82 9.25 13.47
C ALA A 12 19.87 10.45 13.27
N VAL A 13 19.04 10.43 12.22
CA VAL A 13 18.08 11.53 11.97
C VAL A 13 16.98 11.62 13.04
N LEU A 14 16.67 10.54 13.75
CA LEU A 14 15.75 10.57 14.88
C LEU A 14 16.25 11.44 16.02
N VAL A 15 17.59 11.51 16.18
CA VAL A 15 18.24 12.27 17.26
C VAL A 15 18.67 13.67 16.80
N PHE A 16 19.30 13.76 15.62
CA PHE A 16 19.92 14.97 15.10
C PHE A 16 19.12 15.64 13.97
N GLY A 17 17.97 15.08 13.59
CA GLY A 17 17.16 15.61 12.49
C GLY A 17 16.39 16.87 12.86
N VAL A 18 16.15 17.71 11.84
CA VAL A 18 15.29 18.88 11.92
C VAL A 18 13.85 18.46 11.66
N GLU A 19 12.93 19.01 12.45
CA GLU A 19 11.50 18.78 12.29
C GLU A 19 10.92 19.64 11.17
N SER A 20 10.23 19.02 10.23
CA SER A 20 9.53 19.70 9.13
C SER A 20 8.16 19.05 8.96
N HIS A 21 7.09 19.85 9.02
CA HIS A 21 5.68 19.38 8.89
C HIS A 21 5.32 18.22 9.84
N GLY A 22 5.86 18.24 11.06
CA GLY A 22 5.59 17.21 12.07
C GLY A 22 6.39 15.90 11.89
N ALA A 23 7.29 15.83 10.90
CA ALA A 23 8.20 14.72 10.70
C ALA A 23 9.65 15.13 10.96
N ARG A 24 10.40 14.30 11.70
CA ARG A 24 11.82 14.52 11.96
C ARG A 24 12.64 13.62 11.02
N SER A 25 12.73 14.03 9.74
CA SER A 25 13.27 13.19 8.66
C SER A 25 14.39 13.84 7.85
N TRP A 26 14.80 15.07 8.19
CA TRP A 26 15.75 15.86 7.42
C TRP A 26 17.01 16.19 8.21
N PHE A 27 18.18 16.06 7.57
CA PHE A 27 19.39 16.73 8.00
C PHE A 27 19.51 18.08 7.29
N GLU A 28 19.86 19.13 8.01
CA GLU A 28 20.16 20.45 7.45
C GLU A 28 21.64 20.77 7.70
N ILE A 29 22.43 20.80 6.63
CA ILE A 29 23.87 21.03 6.68
C ILE A 29 24.19 22.16 5.70
N GLY A 30 24.55 23.34 6.23
CA GLY A 30 24.95 24.48 5.39
C GLY A 30 23.88 24.94 4.40
N GLY A 31 22.58 24.85 4.75
CA GLY A 31 21.46 25.24 3.90
C GLY A 31 21.00 24.15 2.92
N ILE A 32 21.69 23.01 2.87
CA ILE A 32 21.27 21.84 2.08
C ILE A 32 20.47 20.90 2.98
N ARG A 33 19.27 20.52 2.54
CA ARG A 33 18.41 19.54 3.21
C ARG A 33 18.55 18.18 2.58
N ILE A 34 18.91 17.19 3.38
CA ILE A 34 19.09 15.81 2.94
C ILE A 34 18.13 14.91 3.72
N GLN A 35 17.35 14.11 3.01
CA GLN A 35 16.43 13.13 3.59
C GLN A 35 17.01 11.71 3.45
N PRO A 36 17.48 11.08 4.54
CA PRO A 36 18.08 9.77 4.49
C PRO A 36 17.12 8.67 3.98
N ALA A 37 15.80 8.83 4.18
CA ALA A 37 14.78 7.91 3.72
C ALA A 37 14.82 7.72 2.19
N GLU A 38 15.15 8.77 1.42
CA GLU A 38 15.30 8.67 -0.03
C GLU A 38 16.43 7.73 -0.43
N PHE A 39 17.57 7.82 0.25
CA PHE A 39 18.74 6.96 0.02
C PHE A 39 18.53 5.54 0.56
N GLY A 40 17.71 5.36 1.60
CA GLY A 40 17.34 4.06 2.15
C GLY A 40 16.71 3.13 1.12
N LYS A 41 15.93 3.66 0.18
CA LYS A 41 15.23 2.89 -0.85
C LYS A 41 16.18 2.13 -1.77
N PHE A 42 17.16 2.83 -2.38
CA PHE A 42 18.12 2.14 -3.27
C PHE A 42 19.10 1.23 -2.49
N ALA A 43 19.46 1.61 -1.26
CA ALA A 43 20.31 0.79 -0.41
C ALA A 43 19.63 -0.53 -0.02
N THR A 44 18.34 -0.47 0.30
CA THR A 44 17.53 -1.67 0.57
C THR A 44 17.34 -2.51 -0.69
N CYS A 45 17.16 -1.88 -1.86
CA CYS A 45 17.12 -2.56 -3.15
C CYS A 45 18.40 -3.37 -3.40
N LEU A 46 19.58 -2.77 -3.17
CA LEU A 46 20.89 -3.46 -3.26
C LEU A 46 20.98 -4.63 -2.27
N ALA A 47 20.53 -4.43 -1.03
CA ALA A 47 20.59 -5.48 0.00
C ALA A 47 19.70 -6.68 -0.36
N ILE A 48 18.46 -6.42 -0.81
CA ILE A 48 17.51 -7.45 -1.25
C ILE A 48 18.07 -8.19 -2.47
N ALA A 49 18.56 -7.47 -3.48
CA ALA A 49 19.16 -8.07 -4.66
C ALA A 49 20.35 -8.99 -4.29
N ASN A 50 21.21 -8.55 -3.36
CA ASN A 50 22.34 -9.36 -2.89
C ASN A 50 21.91 -10.61 -2.13
N VAL A 51 20.85 -10.54 -1.32
CA VAL A 51 20.36 -11.71 -0.57
C VAL A 51 19.66 -12.68 -1.50
N MET A 52 18.80 -12.20 -2.38
CA MET A 52 18.00 -13.04 -3.27
C MET A 52 18.82 -13.67 -4.41
N SER A 53 19.94 -13.06 -4.80
CA SER A 53 20.87 -13.61 -5.82
C SER A 53 21.82 -14.70 -5.30
N ARG A 54 21.81 -14.99 -4.00
CA ARG A 54 22.69 -16.02 -3.43
C ARG A 54 22.34 -17.42 -3.95
N HIS A 55 23.36 -18.20 -4.24
CA HIS A 55 23.19 -19.58 -4.71
C HIS A 55 22.34 -20.41 -3.72
N GLY A 56 21.32 -21.10 -4.24
CA GLY A 56 20.40 -21.89 -3.40
C GLY A 56 19.35 -21.10 -2.62
N PHE A 57 19.20 -19.78 -2.86
CA PHE A 57 18.13 -19.00 -2.27
C PHE A 57 16.76 -19.51 -2.75
N LYS A 58 15.85 -19.73 -1.81
CA LYS A 58 14.45 -20.10 -2.09
C LYS A 58 13.55 -19.18 -1.29
N ILE A 59 12.81 -18.32 -1.99
CA ILE A 59 11.96 -17.30 -1.37
C ILE A 59 10.88 -17.87 -0.43
N MET A 60 10.34 -19.06 -0.75
CA MET A 60 9.30 -19.71 0.05
C MET A 60 9.78 -20.35 1.35
N ARG A 61 11.10 -20.36 1.63
CA ARG A 61 11.60 -20.77 2.94
C ARG A 61 11.29 -19.70 3.98
N PHE A 62 10.78 -20.11 5.13
CA PHE A 62 10.46 -19.19 6.22
C PHE A 62 11.66 -18.30 6.63
N SER A 63 12.86 -18.88 6.70
CA SER A 63 14.08 -18.12 7.00
C SER A 63 14.41 -17.06 5.95
N SER A 64 14.17 -17.34 4.67
CA SER A 64 14.37 -16.38 3.58
C SER A 64 13.35 -15.24 3.63
N LEU A 65 12.08 -15.57 3.84
CA LEU A 65 11.00 -14.58 4.02
C LEU A 65 11.25 -13.72 5.25
N ALA A 66 11.65 -14.32 6.37
CA ALA A 66 11.97 -13.59 7.60
C ALA A 66 13.16 -12.65 7.39
N LEU A 67 14.22 -13.08 6.68
CA LEU A 67 15.38 -12.24 6.38
C LEU A 67 15.00 -11.04 5.48
N ILE A 68 14.24 -11.27 4.39
CA ILE A 68 13.76 -10.18 3.53
C ILE A 68 12.82 -9.26 4.32
N GLY A 69 11.90 -9.84 5.08
CA GLY A 69 11.00 -9.08 5.94
C GLY A 69 11.76 -8.18 6.92
N LEU A 70 12.84 -8.66 7.53
CA LEU A 70 13.69 -7.89 8.42
C LEU A 70 14.42 -6.75 7.68
N LEU A 71 14.96 -7.03 6.49
CA LEU A 71 15.63 -6.03 5.65
C LEU A 71 14.66 -4.91 5.21
N LEU A 72 13.38 -5.20 5.07
CA LEU A 72 12.35 -4.20 4.77
C LEU A 72 11.85 -3.50 6.02
N ALA A 73 11.61 -4.25 7.10
CA ALA A 73 11.00 -3.75 8.32
C ALA A 73 11.92 -2.79 9.10
N ILE A 74 13.22 -3.01 9.10
CA ILE A 74 14.17 -2.14 9.83
C ILE A 74 14.12 -0.70 9.28
N PRO A 75 14.39 -0.43 7.98
CA PRO A 75 14.34 0.94 7.48
C PRO A 75 12.92 1.50 7.51
N ALA A 76 11.90 0.71 7.13
CA ALA A 76 10.51 1.17 7.18
C ALA A 76 10.08 1.55 8.61
N GLY A 77 10.44 0.74 9.61
CA GLY A 77 10.14 1.02 11.01
C GLY A 77 10.81 2.28 11.53
N LEU A 78 12.11 2.49 11.20
CA LEU A 78 12.80 3.73 11.54
C LEU A 78 12.16 4.95 10.89
N ILE A 79 11.70 4.84 9.64
CA ILE A 79 11.03 5.93 8.92
C ILE A 79 9.64 6.22 9.53
N VAL A 80 8.90 5.19 9.95
CA VAL A 80 7.63 5.37 10.68
C VAL A 80 7.87 6.09 12.01
N LEU A 81 8.94 5.77 12.73
CA LEU A 81 9.31 6.46 13.97
C LEU A 81 9.68 7.95 13.74
N GLN A 82 10.06 8.31 12.51
CA GLN A 82 10.28 9.71 12.10
C GLN A 82 8.97 10.44 11.76
N ASN A 83 7.81 9.81 11.87
CA ASN A 83 6.48 10.25 11.39
C ASN A 83 6.38 10.45 9.86
N ASP A 84 7.27 9.81 9.08
CA ASP A 84 7.25 9.84 7.62
C ASP A 84 6.64 8.54 7.07
N THR A 85 5.31 8.42 7.22
CA THR A 85 4.58 7.24 6.76
C THR A 85 4.59 7.07 5.25
N GLY A 86 4.70 8.17 4.50
CA GLY A 86 4.77 8.16 3.03
C GLY A 86 5.99 7.42 2.51
N SER A 87 7.18 7.82 2.97
CA SER A 87 8.43 7.16 2.59
C SER A 87 8.49 5.70 3.05
N ALA A 88 7.91 5.37 4.22
CA ALA A 88 7.82 3.99 4.70
C ALA A 88 6.95 3.11 3.78
N LEU A 89 5.85 3.64 3.27
CA LEU A 89 4.92 2.90 2.42
C LEU A 89 5.57 2.44 1.10
N VAL A 90 6.57 3.17 0.60
CA VAL A 90 7.31 2.79 -0.62
C VAL A 90 7.96 1.42 -0.50
N TYR A 91 8.35 0.99 0.69
CA TYR A 91 8.94 -0.34 0.91
C TYR A 91 7.96 -1.48 0.61
N SER A 92 6.65 -1.23 0.62
CA SER A 92 5.66 -2.22 0.19
C SER A 92 5.79 -2.59 -1.30
N SER A 93 6.36 -1.71 -2.12
CA SER A 93 6.59 -1.98 -3.54
C SER A 93 7.48 -3.20 -3.80
N PHE A 94 8.36 -3.55 -2.85
CA PHE A 94 9.22 -4.73 -2.97
C PHE A 94 8.46 -6.06 -3.01
N ILE A 95 7.19 -6.09 -2.64
CA ILE A 95 6.34 -7.27 -2.80
C ILE A 95 6.22 -7.68 -4.27
N LEU A 96 6.26 -6.71 -5.21
CA LEU A 96 6.24 -6.97 -6.65
C LEU A 96 7.49 -7.71 -7.10
N VAL A 97 8.65 -7.31 -6.56
CA VAL A 97 9.93 -8.01 -6.80
C VAL A 97 9.89 -9.42 -6.25
N MET A 98 9.42 -9.58 -5.01
CA MET A 98 9.29 -10.89 -4.37
C MET A 98 8.37 -11.82 -5.18
N TYR A 99 7.25 -11.29 -5.69
CA TYR A 99 6.32 -12.03 -6.55
C TYR A 99 7.00 -12.47 -7.84
N ARG A 100 7.75 -11.60 -8.50
CA ARG A 100 8.48 -11.93 -9.73
C ARG A 100 9.52 -13.02 -9.49
N GLU A 101 10.13 -13.06 -8.33
CA GLU A 101 11.15 -14.05 -7.93
C GLU A 101 10.55 -15.31 -7.27
N GLY A 102 9.23 -15.53 -7.40
CA GLY A 102 8.57 -16.79 -7.04
C GLY A 102 7.81 -16.78 -5.71
N LEU A 103 7.50 -15.62 -5.16
CA LEU A 103 6.53 -15.53 -4.05
C LEU A 103 5.15 -15.97 -4.55
N HIS A 104 4.46 -16.78 -3.79
CA HIS A 104 3.17 -17.32 -4.18
C HIS A 104 2.12 -16.20 -4.37
N GLY A 105 1.38 -16.22 -5.49
CA GLY A 105 0.36 -15.19 -5.80
C GLY A 105 -0.76 -15.10 -4.77
N SER A 106 -0.99 -16.14 -3.98
CA SER A 106 -1.94 -16.12 -2.86
C SER A 106 -1.59 -15.07 -1.78
N LEU A 107 -0.29 -14.75 -1.60
CA LEU A 107 0.13 -13.69 -0.68
C LEU A 107 -0.26 -12.30 -1.20
N LEU A 108 -0.12 -12.06 -2.50
CA LEU A 108 -0.59 -10.82 -3.13
C LEU A 108 -2.12 -10.68 -3.00
N LEU A 109 -2.84 -11.78 -3.26
CA LEU A 109 -4.29 -11.81 -3.09
C LEU A 109 -4.68 -11.51 -1.64
N LEU A 110 -3.96 -12.05 -0.66
CA LEU A 110 -4.19 -11.81 0.76
C LEU A 110 -3.94 -10.34 1.12
N CYS A 111 -2.88 -9.72 0.60
CA CYS A 111 -2.64 -8.29 0.77
C CYS A 111 -3.76 -7.45 0.16
N PHE A 112 -4.23 -7.81 -1.03
CA PHE A 112 -5.36 -7.12 -1.68
C PHE A 112 -6.65 -7.24 -0.86
N ILE A 113 -6.96 -8.45 -0.36
CA ILE A 113 -8.12 -8.69 0.51
C ILE A 113 -7.99 -7.86 1.80
N ALA A 114 -6.80 -7.81 2.42
CA ALA A 114 -6.58 -7.02 3.63
C ALA A 114 -6.82 -5.52 3.40
N ILE A 115 -6.34 -4.97 2.27
CA ILE A 115 -6.60 -3.57 1.87
C ILE A 115 -8.10 -3.36 1.62
N ALA A 116 -8.76 -4.28 0.93
CA ALA A 116 -10.19 -4.20 0.67
C ALA A 116 -10.99 -4.21 1.98
N ILE A 117 -10.68 -5.13 2.90
CA ILE A 117 -11.32 -5.19 4.22
C ILE A 117 -11.11 -3.87 4.97
N PHE A 118 -9.87 -3.34 4.97
CA PHE A 118 -9.56 -2.07 5.62
C PHE A 118 -10.46 -0.95 5.08
N ILE A 119 -10.55 -0.79 3.76
CA ILE A 119 -11.38 0.24 3.12
C ILE A 119 -12.87 0.02 3.44
N PHE A 120 -13.37 -1.20 3.28
CA PHE A 120 -14.78 -1.52 3.54
C PHE A 120 -15.17 -1.29 5.00
N THR A 121 -14.29 -1.62 5.95
CA THR A 121 -14.55 -1.43 7.40
C THR A 121 -14.67 0.05 7.75
N LEU A 122 -13.94 0.94 7.06
CA LEU A 122 -14.01 2.38 7.32
C LEU A 122 -15.22 3.06 6.66
N ILE A 123 -15.68 2.56 5.49
CA ILE A 123 -16.78 3.17 4.73
C ILE A 123 -18.14 2.67 5.24
N TYR A 124 -18.25 1.39 5.56
CA TYR A 124 -19.54 0.75 5.84
C TYR A 124 -19.70 0.36 7.31
N PRO A 125 -20.94 0.38 7.83
CA PRO A 125 -21.21 -0.10 9.17
C PRO A 125 -20.74 -1.56 9.37
N PRO A 126 -20.26 -1.95 10.56
CA PRO A 126 -19.73 -3.30 10.84
C PRO A 126 -20.68 -4.44 10.44
N ILE A 127 -21.99 -4.23 10.55
CA ILE A 127 -23.00 -5.23 10.17
C ILE A 127 -22.96 -5.54 8.65
N VAL A 128 -22.70 -4.54 7.80
CA VAL A 128 -22.62 -4.71 6.35
C VAL A 128 -21.36 -5.50 5.99
N VAL A 129 -20.21 -5.15 6.58
CA VAL A 129 -18.93 -5.84 6.34
C VAL A 129 -19.01 -7.30 6.79
N LEU A 130 -19.56 -7.55 7.97
CA LEU A 130 -19.82 -8.91 8.48
C LEU A 130 -20.73 -9.71 7.53
N SER A 131 -21.83 -9.09 7.07
CA SER A 131 -22.77 -9.73 6.15
C SER A 131 -22.09 -10.12 4.83
N LEU A 132 -21.22 -9.26 4.29
CA LEU A 132 -20.45 -9.55 3.08
C LEU A 132 -19.46 -10.70 3.27
N ILE A 133 -18.75 -10.75 4.39
CA ILE A 133 -17.83 -11.85 4.73
C ILE A 133 -18.60 -13.17 4.86
N ILE A 134 -19.75 -13.15 5.55
CA ILE A 134 -20.61 -14.33 5.70
C ILE A 134 -21.14 -14.79 4.33
N ALA A 135 -21.65 -13.87 3.52
CA ALA A 135 -22.14 -14.19 2.17
C ALA A 135 -21.04 -14.79 1.29
N GLY A 136 -19.83 -14.21 1.29
CA GLY A 136 -18.68 -14.74 0.59
C GLY A 136 -18.30 -16.16 1.04
N THR A 137 -18.38 -16.43 2.35
CA THR A 137 -18.12 -17.77 2.91
C THR A 137 -19.16 -18.79 2.44
N LEU A 138 -20.44 -18.40 2.44
CA LEU A 138 -21.53 -19.25 1.97
C LEU A 138 -21.46 -19.54 0.47
N ILE A 139 -21.09 -18.53 -0.34
CA ILE A 139 -20.86 -18.70 -1.79
C ILE A 139 -19.69 -19.66 -2.03
N ALA A 140 -18.58 -19.47 -1.33
CA ALA A 140 -17.43 -20.37 -1.42
C ALA A 140 -17.78 -21.80 -0.99
N PHE A 141 -18.58 -21.97 0.07
CA PHE A 141 -19.09 -23.28 0.45
C PHE A 141 -19.89 -23.92 -0.67
N LEU A 142 -20.81 -23.19 -1.30
CA LEU A 142 -21.62 -23.70 -2.41
C LEU A 142 -20.77 -24.09 -3.62
N TYR A 143 -19.73 -23.29 -3.93
CA TYR A 143 -18.80 -23.58 -5.02
C TYR A 143 -18.02 -24.88 -4.81
N TYR A 144 -17.46 -25.08 -3.60
CA TYR A 144 -16.66 -26.28 -3.32
C TYR A 144 -17.49 -27.54 -3.09
N ARG A 145 -18.69 -27.40 -2.53
CA ARG A 145 -19.49 -28.58 -2.16
C ARG A 145 -20.57 -28.93 -3.18
N GLN A 146 -21.10 -27.95 -3.91
CA GLN A 146 -22.19 -28.08 -4.89
C GLN A 146 -23.45 -28.80 -4.38
N ASN A 147 -23.62 -28.91 -3.05
CA ASN A 147 -24.74 -29.54 -2.39
C ASN A 147 -25.70 -28.50 -1.81
N LYS A 148 -26.79 -28.24 -2.60
CA LYS A 148 -27.82 -27.26 -2.22
C LYS A 148 -28.51 -27.57 -0.87
N GLN A 149 -28.73 -28.87 -0.56
CA GLN A 149 -29.40 -29.25 0.68
C GLN A 149 -28.54 -28.91 1.92
N GLU A 150 -27.24 -29.20 1.89
CA GLU A 150 -26.33 -28.84 2.97
C GLU A 150 -26.20 -27.32 3.11
N PHE A 151 -26.17 -26.60 1.99
CA PHE A 151 -26.15 -25.15 1.95
C PHE A 151 -27.39 -24.54 2.66
N TYR A 152 -28.60 -25.00 2.30
CA TYR A 152 -29.82 -24.52 2.98
C TYR A 152 -29.84 -24.85 4.46
N ARG A 153 -29.38 -26.03 4.88
CA ARG A 153 -29.27 -26.38 6.30
C ARG A 153 -28.36 -25.44 7.08
N ILE A 154 -27.22 -25.06 6.49
CA ILE A 154 -26.29 -24.09 7.14
C ILE A 154 -26.96 -22.73 7.28
N ILE A 155 -27.64 -22.23 6.23
CA ILE A 155 -28.35 -20.95 6.30
C ILE A 155 -29.46 -21.00 7.36
N ILE A 156 -30.30 -22.04 7.34
CA ILE A 156 -31.38 -22.18 8.33
C ILE A 156 -30.80 -22.22 9.75
N PHE A 157 -29.69 -22.93 9.95
CA PHE A 157 -29.06 -23.01 11.27
C PHE A 157 -28.46 -21.66 11.71
N LEU A 158 -27.81 -20.94 10.81
CA LEU A 158 -27.27 -19.61 11.07
C LEU A 158 -28.38 -18.60 11.41
N VAL A 159 -29.48 -18.60 10.64
CA VAL A 159 -30.64 -17.72 10.87
C VAL A 159 -31.33 -18.10 12.17
N SER A 160 -31.53 -19.39 12.48
CA SER A 160 -32.14 -19.83 13.73
C SER A 160 -31.28 -19.46 14.95
N CYS A 161 -29.97 -19.60 14.83
CA CYS A 161 -29.05 -19.16 15.90
C CYS A 161 -29.12 -17.65 16.11
N PHE A 162 -29.17 -16.87 15.04
CA PHE A 162 -29.29 -15.41 15.14
C PHE A 162 -30.62 -14.99 15.77
N LEU A 163 -31.73 -15.59 15.34
CA LEU A 163 -33.06 -15.34 15.92
C LEU A 163 -33.14 -15.75 17.39
N PHE A 164 -32.52 -16.84 17.76
CA PHE A 164 -32.43 -17.28 19.15
C PHE A 164 -31.64 -16.27 20.01
N LEU A 165 -30.53 -15.76 19.51
CA LEU A 165 -29.76 -14.71 20.21
C LEU A 165 -30.54 -13.40 20.31
N LEU A 166 -31.30 -13.02 19.28
CA LEU A 166 -32.22 -11.88 19.34
C LEU A 166 -33.32 -12.08 20.40
N PHE A 167 -33.90 -13.28 20.50
CA PHE A 167 -34.88 -13.62 21.53
C PHE A 167 -34.27 -13.51 22.93
N LEU A 168 -33.06 -14.02 23.16
CA LEU A 168 -32.36 -13.88 24.44
C LEU A 168 -32.07 -12.41 24.77
N LYS A 169 -31.67 -11.60 23.78
CA LYS A 169 -31.48 -10.17 23.96
C LYS A 169 -32.76 -9.48 24.41
N TRP A 170 -33.88 -9.83 23.80
CA TRP A 170 -35.20 -9.28 24.18
C TRP A 170 -35.61 -9.75 25.58
N LEU A 171 -35.40 -11.04 25.93
CA LEU A 171 -35.80 -11.61 27.18
C LEU A 171 -35.02 -11.07 28.39
N PHE A 172 -33.70 -10.85 28.21
CA PHE A 172 -32.79 -10.41 29.28
C PHE A 172 -32.37 -8.95 29.19
N GLU A 173 -32.94 -8.19 28.26
CA GLU A 173 -32.65 -6.76 28.01
C GLU A 173 -31.15 -6.46 27.83
N PHE A 174 -30.39 -7.37 27.24
CA PHE A 174 -28.98 -7.16 27.02
C PHE A 174 -28.75 -6.00 26.04
N ASN A 175 -27.93 -5.03 26.43
CA ASN A 175 -27.54 -3.91 25.56
C ASN A 175 -26.38 -4.31 24.62
N ILE A 176 -26.67 -5.25 23.70
CA ILE A 176 -25.71 -5.77 22.73
C ILE A 176 -26.17 -5.33 21.33
N GLY A 177 -25.23 -4.75 20.53
CA GLY A 177 -25.50 -4.36 19.14
C GLY A 177 -25.84 -5.57 18.26
N ASN A 178 -26.65 -5.37 17.23
CA ASN A 178 -27.09 -6.46 16.34
C ASN A 178 -25.91 -7.05 15.53
N GLU A 179 -24.87 -6.26 15.27
CA GLU A 179 -23.63 -6.69 14.64
C GLU A 179 -22.89 -7.76 15.49
N ARG A 180 -22.85 -7.57 16.80
CA ARG A 180 -22.23 -8.55 17.74
C ARG A 180 -23.05 -9.84 17.82
N LEU A 181 -24.37 -9.75 17.77
CA LEU A 181 -25.24 -10.92 17.73
C LEU A 181 -25.03 -11.74 16.46
N LEU A 182 -24.92 -11.06 15.29
CA LEU A 182 -24.63 -11.71 14.04
C LEU A 182 -23.25 -12.40 14.07
N LEU A 183 -22.26 -11.73 14.63
CA LEU A 183 -20.92 -12.28 14.84
C LEU A 183 -20.97 -13.56 15.70
N TYR A 184 -21.66 -13.54 16.84
CA TYR A 184 -21.77 -14.69 17.73
C TYR A 184 -22.54 -15.85 17.06
N ALA A 185 -23.62 -15.55 16.31
CA ALA A 185 -24.34 -16.54 15.53
C ALA A 185 -23.45 -17.21 14.48
N TYR A 186 -22.63 -16.43 13.78
CA TYR A 186 -21.72 -16.95 12.78
C TYR A 186 -20.58 -17.77 13.39
N LEU A 187 -19.97 -17.29 14.47
CA LEU A 187 -18.90 -18.02 15.16
C LEU A 187 -19.40 -19.34 15.75
N SER A 188 -20.57 -19.36 16.39
CA SER A 188 -21.17 -20.58 16.95
C SER A 188 -21.53 -21.59 15.85
N THR A 189 -22.11 -21.11 14.74
CA THR A 189 -22.40 -21.95 13.56
C THR A 189 -21.11 -22.52 12.96
N GLY A 190 -20.05 -21.72 12.89
CA GLY A 190 -18.74 -22.13 12.42
C GLY A 190 -18.08 -23.17 13.32
N LEU A 191 -18.12 -23.00 14.63
CA LEU A 191 -17.58 -23.98 15.60
C LEU A 191 -18.26 -25.35 15.46
N ILE A 192 -19.58 -25.37 15.38
CA ILE A 192 -20.32 -26.63 15.13
C ILE A 192 -19.97 -27.18 13.74
N GLY A 193 -19.84 -26.29 12.73
CA GLY A 193 -19.44 -26.65 11.37
C GLY A 193 -18.08 -27.32 11.31
N ILE A 194 -17.08 -26.89 12.10
CA ILE A 194 -15.74 -27.49 12.15
C ILE A 194 -15.82 -28.98 12.46
N TYR A 195 -16.65 -29.39 13.41
CA TYR A 195 -16.82 -30.81 13.72
C TYR A 195 -17.27 -31.63 12.51
N PHE A 196 -18.26 -31.14 11.77
CA PHE A 196 -18.76 -31.82 10.57
C PHE A 196 -17.74 -31.78 9.43
N ILE A 197 -17.05 -30.65 9.24
CA ILE A 197 -16.00 -30.45 8.23
C ILE A 197 -14.84 -31.42 8.49
N TYR A 198 -14.40 -31.54 9.75
CA TYR A 198 -13.34 -32.46 10.16
C TYR A 198 -13.73 -33.92 9.93
N LYS A 199 -14.93 -34.34 10.38
CA LYS A 199 -15.45 -35.70 10.21
C LYS A 199 -15.56 -36.10 8.74
N ARG A 200 -15.87 -35.15 7.85
CA ARG A 200 -16.04 -35.39 6.40
C ARG A 200 -14.76 -35.09 5.59
N LYS A 201 -13.63 -34.75 6.24
CA LYS A 201 -12.34 -34.46 5.64
C LYS A 201 -12.37 -33.35 4.56
N MET A 202 -13.18 -32.32 4.74
CA MET A 202 -13.40 -31.23 3.78
C MET A 202 -12.38 -30.09 3.98
N LYS A 203 -11.11 -30.33 3.64
CA LYS A 203 -10.00 -29.39 3.93
C LYS A 203 -10.20 -27.98 3.33
N HIS A 204 -10.71 -27.88 2.10
CA HIS A 204 -10.94 -26.59 1.43
C HIS A 204 -11.99 -25.73 2.15
N ILE A 205 -13.06 -26.36 2.64
CA ILE A 205 -14.12 -25.66 3.38
C ILE A 205 -13.61 -25.18 4.75
N LEU A 206 -12.77 -25.99 5.40
CA LEU A 206 -12.12 -25.57 6.64
C LEU A 206 -11.24 -24.34 6.42
N LEU A 207 -10.46 -24.30 5.33
CA LEU A 207 -9.63 -23.15 4.99
C LEU A 207 -10.47 -21.89 4.73
N VAL A 208 -11.59 -22.02 4.01
CA VAL A 208 -12.51 -20.88 3.77
C VAL A 208 -13.10 -20.36 5.09
N LEU A 209 -13.53 -21.25 5.97
CA LEU A 209 -14.07 -20.86 7.28
C LEU A 209 -13.02 -20.17 8.14
N LEU A 210 -11.81 -20.72 8.23
CA LEU A 210 -10.71 -20.09 8.97
C LEU A 210 -10.30 -18.76 8.38
N ALA A 211 -10.25 -18.65 7.04
CA ALA A 211 -9.97 -17.40 6.35
C ALA A 211 -11.03 -16.33 6.67
N SER A 212 -12.32 -16.70 6.69
CA SER A 212 -13.38 -15.75 7.06
C SER A 212 -13.26 -15.27 8.52
N TRP A 213 -12.84 -16.14 9.45
CA TRP A 213 -12.60 -15.73 10.83
C TRP A 213 -11.39 -14.79 10.96
N VAL A 214 -10.36 -15.02 10.17
CA VAL A 214 -9.23 -14.07 10.07
C VAL A 214 -9.69 -12.73 9.50
N CYS A 215 -10.54 -12.73 8.47
CA CYS A 215 -11.12 -11.50 7.93
C CYS A 215 -11.95 -10.75 8.98
N ILE A 216 -12.77 -11.45 9.77
CA ILE A 216 -13.55 -10.85 10.86
C ILE A 216 -12.62 -10.29 11.94
N GLY A 217 -11.58 -11.03 12.34
CA GLY A 217 -10.57 -10.53 13.27
C GLY A 217 -9.85 -9.28 12.74
N ALA A 218 -9.63 -9.23 11.42
CA ALA A 218 -9.05 -8.06 10.78
C ALA A 218 -9.98 -6.83 10.83
N THR A 219 -11.32 -6.99 10.64
CA THR A 219 -12.26 -5.86 10.77
C THR A 219 -12.21 -5.23 12.15
N VAL A 220 -12.25 -6.06 13.21
CA VAL A 220 -12.13 -5.58 14.61
C VAL A 220 -10.76 -4.93 14.84
N GLY A 221 -9.71 -5.51 14.26
CA GLY A 221 -8.35 -4.97 14.34
C GLY A 221 -8.20 -3.62 13.64
N VAL A 222 -8.88 -3.42 12.52
CA VAL A 222 -8.91 -2.15 11.78
C VAL A 222 -9.54 -1.04 12.61
N ASP A 223 -10.71 -1.28 13.20
CA ASP A 223 -11.38 -0.29 14.06
C ASP A 223 -10.46 0.15 15.20
N TYR A 224 -9.85 -0.82 15.89
CA TYR A 224 -8.92 -0.54 16.99
C TYR A 224 -7.66 0.19 16.51
N ALA A 225 -7.09 -0.19 15.36
CA ALA A 225 -5.93 0.48 14.79
C ALA A 225 -6.26 1.89 14.35
N PHE A 226 -7.43 2.10 13.72
CA PHE A 226 -7.88 3.41 13.29
C PHE A 226 -8.09 4.36 14.48
N GLU A 227 -8.66 3.88 15.58
CA GLU A 227 -8.81 4.69 16.81
C GLU A 227 -7.47 5.18 17.36
N LYS A 228 -6.39 4.41 17.20
CA LYS A 228 -5.04 4.76 17.68
C LYS A 228 -4.23 5.65 16.73
N LEU A 229 -4.70 5.88 15.51
CA LEU A 229 -4.03 6.79 14.57
C LEU A 229 -4.02 8.21 15.10
N GLN A 230 -2.98 8.97 14.73
CA GLN A 230 -2.90 10.39 15.02
C GLN A 230 -4.00 11.16 14.25
N PRO A 231 -4.51 12.30 14.79
CA PRO A 231 -5.60 13.04 14.15
C PRO A 231 -5.34 13.32 12.67
N HIS A 232 -4.16 13.82 12.31
CA HIS A 232 -3.81 14.12 10.92
C HIS A 232 -3.79 12.89 9.99
N GLN A 233 -3.57 11.69 10.51
CA GLN A 233 -3.63 10.45 9.74
C GLN A 233 -5.08 10.02 9.52
N LYS A 234 -5.94 10.19 10.53
CA LYS A 234 -7.39 9.96 10.40
C LYS A 234 -7.99 10.89 9.36
N ASP A 235 -7.66 12.18 9.42
CA ASP A 235 -8.17 13.19 8.49
C ASP A 235 -7.80 12.84 7.03
N ARG A 236 -6.57 12.37 6.78
CA ARG A 236 -6.14 11.92 5.44
C ARG A 236 -6.97 10.74 4.92
N ILE A 237 -7.30 9.79 5.79
CA ILE A 237 -8.11 8.63 5.43
C ILE A 237 -9.56 9.03 5.24
N ASN A 238 -10.15 9.82 6.16
CA ASN A 238 -11.53 10.28 6.08
C ASN A 238 -11.76 11.13 4.83
N ASN A 239 -10.82 12.01 4.49
CA ASN A 239 -10.87 12.81 3.28
C ASN A 239 -10.80 11.96 2.01
N LEU A 240 -9.95 10.91 1.97
CA LEU A 240 -9.89 9.99 0.84
C LEU A 240 -11.22 9.26 0.63
N LEU A 241 -11.82 8.81 1.74
CA LEU A 241 -13.08 8.04 1.71
C LEU A 241 -14.32 8.93 1.53
N GLY A 242 -14.16 10.27 1.56
CA GLY A 242 -15.25 11.22 1.45
C GLY A 242 -16.20 11.24 2.66
N ILE A 243 -15.75 10.73 3.81
CA ILE A 243 -16.52 10.68 5.05
C ILE A 243 -16.61 12.08 5.67
N GLU A 244 -15.52 12.82 5.62
CA GLU A 244 -15.44 14.22 6.05
C GLU A 244 -14.80 15.04 4.94
N THR A 245 -15.38 16.18 4.59
CA THR A 245 -14.76 17.16 3.71
C THR A 245 -14.05 18.20 4.56
N ASP A 246 -12.80 17.94 4.93
CA ASP A 246 -11.96 18.96 5.54
C ASP A 246 -11.58 20.00 4.48
N LEU A 247 -12.21 21.17 4.57
CA LEU A 247 -11.98 22.31 3.67
C LEU A 247 -10.71 23.11 4.04
N THR A 248 -10.00 22.75 5.12
CA THR A 248 -8.90 23.53 5.67
C THR A 248 -7.56 22.82 5.71
N GLY A 249 -7.54 21.46 5.60
CA GLY A 249 -6.32 20.63 5.71
C GLY A 249 -5.97 19.85 4.44
N ALA A 250 -5.68 18.57 4.62
CA ALA A 250 -5.30 17.68 3.51
C ALA A 250 -6.38 17.56 2.43
N GLY A 251 -7.66 17.66 2.79
CA GLY A 251 -8.80 17.69 1.86
C GLY A 251 -8.80 18.93 0.97
N TYR A 252 -8.40 20.08 1.50
CA TYR A 252 -8.25 21.31 0.70
C TYR A 252 -7.26 21.11 -0.45
N ASN A 253 -6.08 20.55 -0.17
CA ASN A 253 -5.04 20.33 -1.18
C ASN A 253 -5.52 19.44 -2.33
N VAL A 254 -6.23 18.35 -2.00
CA VAL A 254 -6.81 17.43 -3.01
C VAL A 254 -7.91 18.11 -3.82
N ASN A 255 -8.79 18.85 -3.16
CA ASN A 255 -9.86 19.57 -3.84
C ASN A 255 -9.33 20.65 -4.78
N GLN A 256 -8.34 21.44 -4.34
CA GLN A 256 -7.70 22.44 -5.19
C GLN A 256 -6.93 21.80 -6.35
N SER A 257 -6.27 20.66 -6.11
CA SER A 257 -5.61 19.87 -7.16
C SER A 257 -6.62 19.40 -8.22
N LYS A 258 -7.77 18.86 -7.81
CA LYS A 258 -8.84 18.43 -8.74
C LYS A 258 -9.42 19.60 -9.53
N ILE A 259 -9.61 20.77 -8.88
CA ILE A 259 -10.07 21.98 -9.55
C ILE A 259 -9.04 22.42 -10.59
N ALA A 260 -7.75 22.44 -10.23
CA ALA A 260 -6.66 22.78 -11.13
C ALA A 260 -6.65 21.87 -12.38
N ILE A 261 -6.59 20.54 -12.16
CA ILE A 261 -6.58 19.54 -13.24
C ILE A 261 -7.84 19.65 -14.11
N GLY A 262 -9.04 19.77 -13.49
CA GLY A 262 -10.29 19.89 -14.21
C GLY A 262 -10.39 21.17 -15.03
N SER A 263 -9.80 22.28 -14.56
CA SER A 263 -9.80 23.56 -15.25
C SER A 263 -8.92 23.57 -16.50
N GLY A 264 -7.96 22.63 -16.65
CA GLY A 264 -7.10 22.49 -17.80
C GLY A 264 -7.80 21.92 -19.03
N GLY A 265 -8.92 21.20 -18.89
CA GLY A 265 -9.65 20.61 -20.00
C GLY A 265 -8.80 19.66 -20.85
N LEU A 266 -9.03 19.64 -22.16
CA LEU A 266 -8.30 18.73 -23.07
C LEU A 266 -6.88 19.19 -23.38
N LEU A 267 -6.67 20.47 -23.67
CA LEU A 267 -5.38 21.02 -24.18
C LEU A 267 -4.62 21.87 -23.16
N GLY A 268 -5.21 22.11 -22.00
CA GLY A 268 -4.63 22.97 -20.96
C GLY A 268 -4.85 24.47 -21.21
N LYS A 269 -4.45 25.27 -20.21
CA LYS A 269 -4.50 26.73 -20.27
C LYS A 269 -3.28 27.35 -20.97
N GLY A 270 -2.23 26.58 -21.16
CA GLY A 270 -0.93 27.00 -21.68
C GLY A 270 0.15 27.09 -20.62
N PHE A 271 1.40 27.01 -21.05
CA PHE A 271 2.58 27.04 -20.17
C PHE A 271 2.62 28.33 -19.33
N LEU A 272 2.77 28.22 -18.03
CA LEU A 272 2.74 29.32 -17.03
C LEU A 272 1.45 30.15 -17.01
N GLN A 273 0.36 29.64 -17.58
CA GLN A 273 -0.96 30.31 -17.57
C GLN A 273 -1.98 29.65 -16.63
N GLY A 274 -1.52 28.70 -15.82
CA GLY A 274 -2.36 28.09 -14.80
C GLY A 274 -2.77 29.10 -13.73
N THR A 275 -4.07 29.27 -13.52
CA THR A 275 -4.58 30.24 -12.51
C THR A 275 -4.50 29.69 -11.11
N GLN A 276 -4.81 28.40 -10.90
CA GLN A 276 -4.76 27.76 -9.58
C GLN A 276 -3.31 27.60 -9.09
N THR A 277 -2.42 27.20 -10.00
CA THR A 277 -1.02 26.97 -9.69
C THR A 277 -0.22 28.27 -9.60
N LYS A 278 -0.46 29.25 -10.46
CA LYS A 278 0.26 30.54 -10.45
C LYS A 278 -0.02 31.37 -9.20
N PHE A 279 -1.25 31.32 -8.66
CA PHE A 279 -1.62 32.06 -7.46
C PHE A 279 -1.45 31.25 -6.16
N ASN A 280 -0.76 30.10 -6.23
CA ASN A 280 -0.47 29.23 -5.08
C ASN A 280 -1.73 28.77 -4.31
N PHE A 281 -2.86 28.55 -5.01
CA PHE A 281 -4.06 27.99 -4.38
C PHE A 281 -3.89 26.51 -4.03
N VAL A 282 -2.95 25.78 -4.70
CA VAL A 282 -2.57 24.41 -4.36
C VAL A 282 -1.29 24.47 -3.52
N PRO A 283 -1.34 24.20 -2.21
CA PRO A 283 -0.13 24.09 -1.40
C PRO A 283 0.75 22.94 -1.91
N GLU A 284 2.07 23.08 -1.77
CA GLU A 284 3.07 22.06 -2.19
C GLU A 284 2.95 21.63 -3.66
N GLN A 285 2.50 22.55 -4.53
CA GLN A 285 2.31 22.30 -5.97
C GLN A 285 3.61 21.96 -6.71
N SER A 286 4.78 22.40 -6.22
CA SER A 286 6.07 22.13 -6.83
C SER A 286 6.68 20.79 -6.39
N THR A 287 6.21 20.24 -5.30
CA THR A 287 6.72 18.99 -4.68
C THR A 287 5.73 17.87 -4.88
N ASP A 288 4.81 17.70 -3.95
CA ASP A 288 3.91 16.56 -3.87
C ASP A 288 2.78 16.61 -4.90
N PHE A 289 2.31 17.81 -5.24
CA PHE A 289 1.19 18.03 -6.13
C PHE A 289 1.60 18.52 -7.54
N ILE A 290 2.85 18.30 -7.96
CA ILE A 290 3.36 18.81 -9.25
C ILE A 290 2.51 18.35 -10.46
N PHE A 291 1.89 17.19 -10.39
CA PHE A 291 1.04 16.68 -11.46
C PHE A 291 -0.19 17.56 -11.71
N CYS A 292 -0.71 18.29 -10.70
CA CYS A 292 -1.82 19.22 -10.91
C CYS A 292 -1.43 20.40 -11.81
N THR A 293 -0.16 20.86 -11.74
CA THR A 293 0.36 21.90 -12.63
C THR A 293 0.37 21.42 -14.08
N VAL A 294 0.80 20.16 -14.30
CA VAL A 294 0.73 19.57 -15.65
C VAL A 294 -0.72 19.48 -16.13
N GLY A 295 -1.64 19.03 -15.27
CA GLY A 295 -3.06 18.93 -15.61
C GLY A 295 -3.70 20.28 -15.93
N GLU A 296 -3.34 21.36 -15.22
CA GLU A 296 -3.86 22.69 -15.47
C GLU A 296 -3.27 23.32 -16.75
N GLU A 297 -1.94 23.24 -16.90
CA GLU A 297 -1.24 23.95 -18.00
C GLU A 297 -1.31 23.22 -19.35
N TRP A 298 -1.22 21.87 -19.32
CA TRP A 298 -1.13 21.01 -20.52
C TRP A 298 -2.36 20.16 -20.74
N GLY A 299 -3.34 20.19 -19.82
CA GLY A 299 -4.61 19.49 -19.89
C GLY A 299 -4.49 17.98 -19.91
N PHE A 300 -5.54 17.32 -20.40
CA PHE A 300 -5.60 15.87 -20.47
C PHE A 300 -4.52 15.28 -21.38
N VAL A 301 -4.27 15.90 -22.54
CA VAL A 301 -3.29 15.40 -23.52
C VAL A 301 -1.88 15.44 -22.92
N GLY A 302 -1.48 16.57 -22.31
CA GLY A 302 -0.16 16.67 -21.67
C GLY A 302 -0.01 15.69 -20.49
N SER A 303 -1.03 15.55 -19.69
CA SER A 303 -1.09 14.56 -18.59
C SER A 303 -0.92 13.13 -19.10
N ALA A 304 -1.63 12.76 -20.16
CA ALA A 304 -1.55 11.43 -20.76
C ALA A 304 -0.15 11.16 -21.36
N ILE A 305 0.46 12.17 -22.02
CA ILE A 305 1.82 12.08 -22.54
C ILE A 305 2.82 11.86 -21.38
N LEU A 306 2.73 12.64 -20.29
CA LEU A 306 3.62 12.49 -19.13
C LEU A 306 3.50 11.10 -18.51
N ILE A 307 2.29 10.63 -18.26
CA ILE A 307 2.04 9.29 -17.74
C ILE A 307 2.61 8.23 -18.69
N GLY A 308 2.35 8.38 -20.00
CA GLY A 308 2.87 7.50 -21.05
C GLY A 308 4.40 7.43 -21.04
N LEU A 309 5.09 8.56 -20.91
CA LEU A 309 6.56 8.63 -20.85
C LEU A 309 7.10 7.95 -19.58
N LEU A 310 6.50 8.22 -18.41
CA LEU A 310 6.89 7.59 -17.16
C LEU A 310 6.68 6.07 -17.20
N MET A 311 5.55 5.62 -17.75
CA MET A 311 5.28 4.19 -17.92
C MET A 311 6.23 3.55 -18.93
N ALA A 312 6.51 4.21 -20.07
CA ALA A 312 7.50 3.73 -21.04
C ALA A 312 8.90 3.61 -20.42
N PHE A 313 9.28 4.57 -19.57
CA PHE A 313 10.54 4.53 -18.84
C PHE A 313 10.61 3.32 -17.87
N ILE A 314 9.57 3.09 -17.08
CA ILE A 314 9.48 1.94 -16.16
C ILE A 314 9.51 0.62 -16.95
N LEU A 315 8.73 0.51 -18.02
CA LEU A 315 8.72 -0.67 -18.90
C LEU A 315 10.11 -0.90 -19.55
N ARG A 316 10.82 0.17 -19.89
CA ARG A 316 12.19 0.05 -20.40
C ARG A 316 13.14 -0.52 -19.35
N ILE A 317 13.03 -0.11 -18.09
CA ILE A 317 13.83 -0.68 -16.99
C ILE A 317 13.53 -2.17 -16.83
N ILE A 318 12.25 -2.56 -16.83
CA ILE A 318 11.83 -3.95 -16.77
C ILE A 318 12.40 -4.76 -17.93
N TYR A 319 12.30 -4.25 -19.16
CA TYR A 319 12.86 -4.89 -20.34
C TYR A 319 14.39 -5.09 -20.22
N LEU A 320 15.10 -4.07 -19.70
CA LEU A 320 16.53 -4.17 -19.46
C LEU A 320 16.86 -5.16 -18.32
N ALA A 321 16.00 -5.27 -17.31
CA ALA A 321 16.16 -6.23 -16.22
C ALA A 321 15.99 -7.69 -16.70
N GLU A 322 15.01 -7.94 -17.59
CA GLU A 322 14.80 -9.30 -18.14
C GLU A 322 16.01 -9.84 -18.94
N ARG A 323 16.77 -8.96 -19.58
CA ARG A 323 17.94 -9.39 -20.37
C ARG A 323 19.21 -9.58 -19.54
N GLN A 324 19.19 -9.32 -18.22
CA GLN A 324 20.36 -9.48 -17.36
C GLN A 324 20.73 -10.96 -17.20
N ARG A 325 22.04 -11.26 -17.26
CA ARG A 325 22.56 -12.61 -16.98
C ARG A 325 22.72 -12.87 -15.49
N SER A 326 23.00 -11.84 -14.71
CA SER A 326 23.16 -11.92 -13.27
C SER A 326 21.81 -11.76 -12.57
N ASP A 327 21.47 -12.68 -11.67
CA ASP A 327 20.29 -12.58 -10.82
C ASP A 327 20.30 -11.30 -9.99
N PHE A 328 21.48 -10.90 -9.50
CA PHE A 328 21.63 -9.64 -8.74
C PHE A 328 21.17 -8.43 -9.57
N SER A 329 21.68 -8.31 -10.81
CA SER A 329 21.35 -7.18 -11.69
C SER A 329 19.87 -7.19 -12.08
N ARG A 330 19.30 -8.37 -12.31
CA ARG A 330 17.88 -8.54 -12.65
C ARG A 330 17.00 -8.11 -11.49
N ILE A 331 17.24 -8.63 -10.28
CA ILE A 331 16.45 -8.31 -9.09
C ILE A 331 16.57 -6.83 -8.74
N TYR A 332 17.77 -6.26 -8.86
CA TYR A 332 17.97 -4.82 -8.63
C TYR A 332 17.18 -3.97 -9.63
N GLY A 333 17.17 -4.35 -10.91
CA GLY A 333 16.39 -3.68 -11.94
C GLY A 333 14.88 -3.70 -11.65
N TYR A 334 14.34 -4.85 -11.25
CA TYR A 334 12.95 -4.95 -10.82
C TYR A 334 12.66 -4.11 -9.56
N GLY A 335 13.59 -4.07 -8.61
CA GLY A 335 13.46 -3.23 -7.42
C GLY A 335 13.37 -1.76 -7.76
N GLY A 336 14.25 -1.28 -8.66
CA GLY A 336 14.20 0.08 -9.16
C GLY A 336 12.90 0.40 -9.89
N ALA A 337 12.45 -0.48 -10.79
CA ALA A 337 11.18 -0.33 -11.50
C ALA A 337 9.98 -0.30 -10.53
N SER A 338 9.97 -1.15 -9.50
CA SER A 338 8.88 -1.21 -8.51
C SER A 338 8.82 0.04 -7.65
N ILE A 339 9.96 0.58 -7.21
CA ILE A 339 10.04 1.85 -6.48
C ILE A 339 9.48 2.99 -7.33
N LEU A 340 9.95 3.12 -8.58
CA LEU A 340 9.49 4.17 -9.49
C LEU A 340 7.99 4.05 -9.79
N PHE A 341 7.51 2.84 -10.07
CA PHE A 341 6.09 2.58 -10.28
C PHE A 341 5.24 3.01 -9.09
N PHE A 342 5.66 2.66 -7.89
CA PHE A 342 4.94 3.02 -6.68
C PHE A 342 4.87 4.55 -6.49
N HIS A 343 6.00 5.25 -6.69
CA HIS A 343 6.03 6.71 -6.63
C HIS A 343 5.09 7.34 -7.65
N VAL A 344 5.13 6.91 -8.91
CA VAL A 344 4.26 7.42 -9.98
C VAL A 344 2.78 7.15 -9.66
N ALA A 345 2.44 5.90 -9.31
CA ALA A 345 1.06 5.50 -9.05
C ALA A 345 0.45 6.26 -7.87
N ILE A 346 1.18 6.39 -6.77
CA ILE A 346 0.67 7.08 -5.58
C ILE A 346 0.67 8.60 -5.77
N ASN A 347 1.72 9.20 -6.34
CA ASN A 347 1.76 10.64 -6.56
C ASN A 347 0.60 11.11 -7.45
N ILE A 348 0.41 10.45 -8.61
CA ILE A 348 -0.71 10.77 -9.47
C ILE A 348 -2.04 10.43 -8.81
N GLY A 349 -2.14 9.26 -8.16
CA GLY A 349 -3.33 8.84 -7.44
C GLY A 349 -3.79 9.84 -6.38
N MET A 350 -2.87 10.42 -5.59
CA MET A 350 -3.24 11.40 -4.57
C MET A 350 -3.67 12.75 -5.18
N THR A 351 -3.06 13.18 -6.28
CA THR A 351 -3.44 14.45 -6.93
C THR A 351 -4.83 14.40 -7.55
N ILE A 352 -5.28 13.23 -8.03
CA ILE A 352 -6.63 13.02 -8.56
C ILE A 352 -7.61 12.51 -7.50
N GLY A 353 -7.15 12.30 -6.26
CA GLY A 353 -7.98 11.88 -5.12
C GLY A 353 -8.36 10.39 -5.13
N MET A 354 -7.54 9.54 -5.77
CA MET A 354 -7.69 8.07 -5.73
C MET A 354 -6.78 7.39 -4.70
N ALA A 355 -5.85 8.15 -4.12
CA ALA A 355 -4.96 7.69 -3.06
C ALA A 355 -4.88 8.73 -1.93
N PRO A 356 -4.60 8.33 -0.69
CA PRO A 356 -4.44 9.28 0.42
C PRO A 356 -3.22 10.18 0.18
N VAL A 357 -3.29 11.40 0.70
CA VAL A 357 -2.14 12.34 0.64
C VAL A 357 -1.06 11.88 1.60
N ILE A 358 0.03 11.36 1.07
CA ILE A 358 1.13 10.80 1.86
C ILE A 358 2.48 11.48 1.61
N GLY A 359 2.51 12.50 0.75
CA GLY A 359 3.70 13.34 0.57
C GLY A 359 4.89 12.61 -0.06
N ILE A 360 4.71 11.97 -1.22
CA ILE A 360 5.81 11.35 -1.97
C ILE A 360 6.00 12.02 -3.34
N PRO A 361 7.26 12.31 -3.72
CA PRO A 361 7.54 13.04 -4.96
C PRO A 361 7.32 12.20 -6.21
N LEU A 362 6.94 12.84 -7.31
CA LEU A 362 6.93 12.25 -8.65
C LEU A 362 8.37 12.14 -9.16
N PRO A 363 8.87 10.93 -9.52
CA PRO A 363 10.25 10.73 -9.92
C PRO A 363 10.68 11.62 -11.08
N PHE A 364 11.83 12.30 -10.93
CA PHE A 364 12.45 13.22 -11.90
C PHE A 364 11.61 14.46 -12.28
N PHE A 365 10.44 14.64 -11.69
CA PHE A 365 9.53 15.72 -12.01
C PHE A 365 9.29 16.66 -10.83
N SER A 366 9.07 16.12 -9.63
CA SER A 366 8.90 16.92 -8.41
C SER A 366 10.19 17.63 -8.03
N TYR A 367 10.03 18.85 -7.54
CA TYR A 367 11.13 19.58 -6.92
C TYR A 367 11.59 18.89 -5.64
N GLY A 368 12.88 18.52 -5.58
CA GLY A 368 13.48 17.88 -4.39
C GLY A 368 14.89 17.38 -4.69
N GLY A 369 15.91 18.00 -4.05
CA GLY A 369 17.31 17.63 -4.27
C GLY A 369 17.62 16.20 -3.85
N SER A 370 17.18 15.78 -2.65
CA SER A 370 17.44 14.43 -2.13
C SER A 370 16.76 13.34 -2.95
N SER A 371 15.52 13.56 -3.39
CA SER A 371 14.77 12.61 -4.20
C SER A 371 15.39 12.48 -5.61
N LEU A 372 15.77 13.60 -6.24
CA LEU A 372 16.42 13.59 -7.53
C LEU A 372 17.76 12.81 -7.48
N TRP A 373 18.58 13.05 -6.45
CA TRP A 373 19.82 12.31 -6.28
C TRP A 373 19.58 10.82 -6.06
N ALA A 374 18.63 10.47 -5.20
CA ALA A 374 18.31 9.08 -4.90
C ALA A 374 17.82 8.31 -6.14
N PHE A 375 16.90 8.89 -6.91
CA PHE A 375 16.43 8.28 -8.17
C PHE A 375 17.52 8.18 -9.22
N THR A 376 18.37 9.22 -9.32
CA THR A 376 19.51 9.22 -10.23
C THR A 376 20.49 8.10 -9.86
N ILE A 377 20.89 7.99 -8.59
CA ILE A 377 21.78 6.92 -8.13
C ILE A 377 21.15 5.55 -8.39
N LEU A 378 19.86 5.36 -8.06
CA LEU A 378 19.12 4.13 -8.28
C LEU A 378 19.24 3.67 -9.74
N ILE A 379 18.99 4.58 -10.69
CA ILE A 379 19.02 4.27 -12.12
C ILE A 379 20.43 4.11 -12.66
N PHE A 380 21.37 4.96 -12.27
CA PHE A 380 22.74 4.87 -12.79
C PHE A 380 23.48 3.63 -12.29
N ILE A 381 23.21 3.13 -11.08
CA ILE A 381 23.68 1.83 -10.63
C ILE A 381 23.16 0.74 -11.58
N PHE A 382 21.87 0.77 -11.92
CA PHE A 382 21.29 -0.22 -12.82
C PHE A 382 21.88 -0.12 -14.24
N LEU A 383 22.05 1.08 -14.78
CA LEU A 383 22.67 1.28 -16.09
C LEU A 383 24.12 0.77 -16.11
N ARG A 384 24.86 0.97 -15.02
CA ARG A 384 26.22 0.42 -14.89
C ARG A 384 26.23 -1.11 -14.86
N LEU A 385 25.27 -1.72 -14.16
CA LEU A 385 25.09 -3.18 -14.15
C LEU A 385 24.73 -3.70 -15.55
N ASP A 386 23.85 -3.00 -16.28
CA ASP A 386 23.47 -3.36 -17.65
C ASP A 386 24.64 -3.21 -18.63
N ALA A 387 25.45 -2.17 -18.53
CA ALA A 387 26.64 -1.99 -19.35
C ALA A 387 27.64 -3.13 -19.20
N ASN A 388 27.75 -3.67 -17.98
CA ASN A 388 28.68 -4.75 -17.64
C ASN A 388 28.06 -6.17 -17.76
N ARG A 389 26.85 -6.30 -18.28
CA ARG A 389 26.10 -7.58 -18.31
C ARG A 389 26.79 -8.73 -19.04
N LEU A 390 27.70 -8.42 -19.96
CA LEU A 390 28.50 -9.41 -20.72
C LEU A 390 29.84 -9.74 -20.08
N GLN A 391 30.25 -8.99 -19.07
CA GLN A 391 31.49 -9.28 -18.34
C GLN A 391 31.23 -10.44 -17.40
N VAL A 392 31.92 -11.55 -17.66
CA VAL A 392 31.95 -12.69 -16.73
C VAL A 392 33.03 -12.37 -15.70
N PHE A 393 32.63 -11.99 -14.50
CA PHE A 393 33.57 -11.95 -13.38
C PHE A 393 33.90 -13.39 -13.01
N SER A 394 35.08 -13.80 -13.39
CA SER A 394 35.70 -15.09 -12.95
C SER A 394 36.01 -15.06 -11.46
#